data_247caf75f0bc14e80bfef8e9a8848634
#
_entry.id   247caf75f0bc14e80bfef8e9a8848634
#
_cell.length_a   1.000
_cell.length_b   1.000
_cell.length_c   1.000
_cell.angle_alpha   90.00
_cell.angle_beta   90.00
_cell.angle_gamma   90.00
#
_symmetry.space_group_name_H-M   'P 1'
#
loop_
_entity.id
_entity.type
_entity.pdbx_description
1 polymer ?
#
loop_
_entity_poly.entity_id
_entity_poly.type
_entity_poly.pdbx_seq_one_letter_code
_entity_poly.pdbx_strand_id
1 'polypeptide(L)'
;MAKESIFTGLNNFKVLSLLDARFDEQFGFTDDEVKMLLEDYGLSSHFMETKEWYDGYHFGKADVYCPWDVINYVEQLKYDLTAEPEDFWSNSSGNAIVRRFIDKADTRTKNEIERLIAGECIEKEVSQELTYDELDNKIENLWSVLFTTGYLTQQGRTESGRYRLSIPNKEIRNLFIKKIREWFRDVSRNDGKTLEEFCNAFLEKNTEKIEQLFGEYLWNTISTVSYTHLTLP
;
A
#
# COMPACT_ATOMS: atom_id res chain seq x y z
N MET A 1 -7.01 1.39 15.70
CA MET A 1 -7.98 1.00 16.75
C MET A 1 -8.81 2.21 17.11
N ALA A 2 -10.13 2.11 17.02
CA ALA A 2 -10.99 3.19 17.45
C ALA A 2 -10.84 3.42 18.96
N LYS A 3 -10.72 4.68 19.39
CA LYS A 3 -10.63 5.06 20.79
C LYS A 3 -11.90 4.79 21.61
N GLU A 4 -13.01 4.50 20.97
CA GLU A 4 -14.30 4.27 21.60
C GLU A 4 -14.65 2.79 21.63
N SER A 5 -14.62 2.22 22.82
CA SER A 5 -15.32 0.98 23.06
C SER A 5 -16.79 1.31 23.37
N ILE A 6 -17.66 0.98 22.43
CA ILE A 6 -19.13 1.12 22.57
C ILE A 6 -19.66 0.34 23.80
N PHE A 7 -18.89 -0.62 24.31
CA PHE A 7 -19.33 -1.57 25.34
C PHE A 7 -18.85 -1.30 26.75
N THR A 8 -17.85 -0.44 26.97
CA THR A 8 -17.22 -0.36 28.30
C THR A 8 -17.33 1.00 28.99
N GLY A 9 -17.68 2.08 28.30
CA GLY A 9 -17.72 3.43 28.85
C GLY A 9 -16.41 3.87 29.55
N LEU A 10 -15.33 3.12 29.35
CA LEU A 10 -14.03 3.37 29.94
C LEU A 10 -13.27 4.33 29.04
N ASN A 11 -13.15 5.57 29.47
CA ASN A 11 -12.44 6.66 28.78
C ASN A 11 -11.05 6.98 29.35
N ASN A 12 -10.56 6.17 30.29
CA ASN A 12 -9.27 6.39 30.97
C ASN A 12 -8.10 5.58 30.39
N PHE A 13 -8.25 5.03 29.17
CA PHE A 13 -7.16 4.30 28.52
C PHE A 13 -6.13 5.27 27.94
N LYS A 14 -4.85 5.03 28.23
CA LYS A 14 -3.77 5.57 27.45
C LYS A 14 -3.56 4.68 26.24
N VAL A 15 -4.07 5.11 25.09
CA VAL A 15 -3.86 4.39 23.84
C VAL A 15 -2.45 4.68 23.36
N LEU A 16 -1.66 3.62 23.15
CA LEU A 16 -0.36 3.69 22.48
C LEU A 16 -0.58 3.42 20.99
N SER A 17 0.17 4.12 20.16
CA SER A 17 0.11 3.96 18.72
C SER A 17 1.40 3.34 18.18
N LEU A 18 1.41 2.97 16.90
CA LEU A 18 2.60 2.51 16.19
C LEU A 18 3.77 3.52 16.21
N LEU A 19 3.50 4.77 16.62
CA LEU A 19 4.50 5.85 16.70
C LEU A 19 5.09 6.01 18.09
N ASP A 20 4.60 5.26 19.08
CA ASP A 20 5.07 5.31 20.45
C ASP A 20 6.26 4.36 20.62
N ALA A 21 7.37 4.86 21.19
CA ALA A 21 8.56 4.07 21.44
C ALA A 21 8.41 3.05 22.59
N ARG A 22 7.27 3.05 23.27
CA ARG A 22 6.98 2.04 24.29
C ARG A 22 6.34 0.84 23.64
N PHE A 23 6.92 -0.33 23.85
CA PHE A 23 6.46 -1.61 23.28
C PHE A 23 6.57 -1.67 21.75
N ASP A 24 7.45 -0.89 21.14
CA ASP A 24 7.65 -0.85 19.68
C ASP A 24 8.20 -2.17 19.09
N GLU A 25 8.90 -2.97 19.91
CA GLU A 25 9.37 -4.31 19.54
C GLU A 25 8.37 -5.45 19.84
N GLN A 26 7.25 -5.15 20.53
CA GLN A 26 6.36 -6.22 21.05
C GLN A 26 5.33 -6.73 20.03
N PHE A 27 5.17 -6.07 18.91
CA PHE A 27 4.13 -6.37 17.91
C PHE A 27 4.69 -6.80 16.56
N GLY A 28 5.97 -7.14 16.52
CA GLY A 28 6.68 -7.66 15.36
C GLY A 28 7.84 -8.53 15.80
N PHE A 29 8.51 -9.19 14.86
CA PHE A 29 9.80 -9.82 15.13
C PHE A 29 10.93 -8.83 14.81
N THR A 30 11.93 -8.80 15.67
CA THR A 30 13.19 -8.10 15.42
C THR A 30 14.11 -8.94 14.52
N ASP A 31 15.14 -8.29 13.95
CA ASP A 31 16.18 -8.98 13.15
C ASP A 31 16.79 -10.18 13.90
N ASP A 32 17.05 -10.02 15.20
CA ASP A 32 17.70 -11.06 16.01
C ASP A 32 16.73 -12.22 16.31
N GLU A 33 15.46 -11.95 16.52
CA GLU A 33 14.44 -13.00 16.69
C GLU A 33 14.22 -13.79 15.39
N VAL A 34 14.21 -13.12 14.22
CA VAL A 34 14.10 -13.80 12.93
C VAL A 34 15.33 -14.66 12.65
N LYS A 35 16.54 -14.16 12.95
CA LYS A 35 17.78 -14.95 12.82
C LYS A 35 17.75 -16.18 13.69
N MET A 36 17.38 -16.03 14.98
CA MET A 36 17.26 -17.12 15.93
C MET A 36 16.24 -18.16 15.46
N LEU A 37 15.06 -17.71 15.02
CA LEU A 37 14.02 -18.59 14.48
C LEU A 37 14.52 -19.41 13.27
N LEU A 38 15.17 -18.76 12.32
CA LEU A 38 15.72 -19.43 11.15
C LEU A 38 16.88 -20.40 11.51
N GLU A 39 17.71 -20.05 12.49
CA GLU A 39 18.79 -20.92 12.99
C GLU A 39 18.24 -22.18 13.65
N ASP A 40 17.22 -22.06 14.50
CA ASP A 40 16.57 -23.16 15.20
C ASP A 40 15.98 -24.21 14.22
N TYR A 41 15.57 -23.76 13.04
CA TYR A 41 15.05 -24.63 11.97
C TYR A 41 16.10 -25.03 10.92
N GLY A 42 17.36 -24.59 11.06
CA GLY A 42 18.43 -24.85 10.09
C GLY A 42 18.28 -24.10 8.76
N LEU A 43 17.58 -22.97 8.78
CA LEU A 43 17.19 -22.17 7.62
C LEU A 43 17.94 -20.82 7.52
N SER A 44 19.09 -20.68 8.17
CA SER A 44 19.84 -19.41 8.27
C SER A 44 20.22 -18.80 6.90
N SER A 45 20.35 -19.64 5.85
CA SER A 45 20.61 -19.17 4.48
C SER A 45 19.50 -18.32 3.88
N HIS A 46 18.25 -18.43 4.39
CA HIS A 46 17.09 -17.70 3.92
C HIS A 46 16.87 -16.34 4.60
N PHE A 47 17.78 -15.94 5.50
CA PHE A 47 17.61 -14.68 6.26
C PHE A 47 17.49 -13.44 5.36
N MET A 48 18.36 -13.28 4.37
CA MET A 48 18.35 -12.09 3.50
C MET A 48 17.09 -12.01 2.66
N GLU A 49 16.59 -13.15 2.22
CA GLU A 49 15.35 -13.25 1.46
C GLU A 49 14.12 -12.95 2.34
N THR A 50 14.08 -13.52 3.55
CA THR A 50 13.06 -13.20 4.57
C THR A 50 13.03 -11.70 4.88
N LYS A 51 14.21 -11.09 4.99
CA LYS A 51 14.37 -9.66 5.25
C LYS A 51 13.82 -8.82 4.10
N GLU A 52 14.19 -9.11 2.87
CA GLU A 52 13.71 -8.37 1.68
C GLU A 52 12.18 -8.40 1.55
N TRP A 53 11.57 -9.53 1.90
CA TRP A 53 10.15 -9.75 1.69
C TRP A 53 9.26 -9.25 2.82
N TYR A 54 9.69 -9.36 4.09
CA TYR A 54 8.79 -9.24 5.24
C TYR A 54 9.23 -8.24 6.31
N ASP A 55 10.44 -7.66 6.19
CA ASP A 55 10.93 -6.59 7.07
C ASP A 55 10.37 -5.22 6.64
N GLY A 56 10.70 -4.17 7.40
CA GLY A 56 10.53 -2.78 7.00
C GLY A 56 9.38 -2.06 7.68
N TYR A 57 8.73 -2.65 8.65
CA TYR A 57 7.78 -1.93 9.51
C TYR A 57 8.54 -1.15 10.58
N HIS A 58 8.43 0.16 10.55
CA HIS A 58 9.08 1.03 11.53
C HIS A 58 8.07 1.48 12.60
N PHE A 59 8.12 0.85 13.78
CA PHE A 59 7.30 1.16 14.94
C PHE A 59 8.13 1.91 15.97
N GLY A 60 7.66 3.06 16.46
CA GLY A 60 8.40 3.87 17.42
C GLY A 60 9.83 4.16 16.95
N LYS A 61 10.81 3.37 17.42
CA LYS A 61 12.23 3.42 17.07
C LYS A 61 12.75 2.07 16.55
N ALA A 62 11.92 1.03 16.51
CA ALA A 62 12.29 -0.31 16.12
C ALA A 62 11.86 -0.63 14.70
N ASP A 63 12.71 -1.36 13.98
CA ASP A 63 12.35 -2.01 12.72
C ASP A 63 11.93 -3.45 13.03
N VAL A 64 10.76 -3.85 12.51
CA VAL A 64 10.17 -5.14 12.82
C VAL A 64 9.58 -5.79 11.56
N TYR A 65 9.56 -7.12 11.60
CA TYR A 65 8.91 -7.96 10.61
C TYR A 65 7.46 -8.25 10.99
N CYS A 66 6.61 -8.53 10.02
CA CYS A 66 5.30 -9.12 10.27
C CYS A 66 5.46 -10.58 10.71
N PRO A 67 5.08 -10.96 11.95
CA PRO A 67 5.29 -12.32 12.44
C PRO A 67 4.54 -13.38 11.63
N TRP A 68 3.34 -13.04 11.14
CA TRP A 68 2.52 -13.94 10.34
C TRP A 68 3.25 -14.39 9.06
N ASP A 69 3.88 -13.47 8.36
CA ASP A 69 4.54 -13.73 7.10
C ASP A 69 5.81 -14.55 7.29
N VAL A 70 6.63 -14.18 8.30
CA VAL A 70 7.84 -14.92 8.66
C VAL A 70 7.50 -16.37 9.06
N ILE A 71 6.48 -16.57 9.89
CA ILE A 71 6.08 -17.91 10.35
C ILE A 71 5.58 -18.75 9.16
N ASN A 72 4.76 -18.20 8.27
CA ASN A 72 4.27 -18.93 7.10
C ASN A 72 5.40 -19.30 6.13
N TYR A 73 6.36 -18.40 5.92
CA TYR A 73 7.51 -18.69 5.07
C TYR A 73 8.40 -19.79 5.68
N VAL A 74 8.70 -19.71 6.98
CA VAL A 74 9.42 -20.78 7.69
C VAL A 74 8.69 -22.12 7.60
N GLU A 75 7.36 -22.11 7.73
CA GLU A 75 6.54 -23.31 7.59
C GLU A 75 6.66 -23.93 6.18
N GLN A 76 6.64 -23.13 5.12
CA GLN A 76 6.88 -23.60 3.75
C GLN A 76 8.28 -24.19 3.60
N LEU A 77 9.31 -23.51 4.06
CA LEU A 77 10.70 -23.95 3.97
C LEU A 77 10.98 -25.28 4.71
N LYS A 78 10.21 -25.60 5.74
CA LYS A 78 10.31 -26.91 6.43
C LYS A 78 9.93 -28.09 5.52
N TYR A 79 9.08 -27.88 4.52
CA TYR A 79 8.65 -28.91 3.58
C TYR A 79 9.40 -28.83 2.25
N ASP A 80 9.78 -27.64 1.84
CA ASP A 80 10.54 -27.40 0.60
C ASP A 80 11.58 -26.29 0.81
N LEU A 81 12.84 -26.68 0.95
CA LEU A 81 13.97 -25.76 1.13
C LEU A 81 14.20 -24.83 -0.08
N THR A 82 13.53 -25.09 -1.20
CA THR A 82 13.61 -24.28 -2.42
C THR A 82 12.39 -23.38 -2.60
N ALA A 83 11.47 -23.36 -1.64
CA ALA A 83 10.28 -22.53 -1.70
C ALA A 83 10.66 -21.04 -1.78
N GLU A 84 10.06 -20.33 -2.72
CA GLU A 84 10.19 -18.88 -2.83
C GLU A 84 9.20 -18.20 -1.88
N PRO A 85 9.53 -17.00 -1.34
CA PRO A 85 8.60 -16.25 -0.52
C PRO A 85 7.34 -15.83 -1.30
N GLU A 86 6.19 -15.84 -0.63
CA GLU A 86 4.89 -15.54 -1.22
C GLU A 86 4.20 -14.35 -0.52
N ASP A 87 3.16 -13.83 -1.18
CA ASP A 87 2.30 -12.78 -0.63
C ASP A 87 1.24 -13.40 0.32
N PHE A 88 1.56 -13.61 1.59
CA PHE A 88 0.63 -14.17 2.58
C PHE A 88 -0.52 -13.21 2.94
N TRP A 89 -0.26 -11.92 2.88
CA TRP A 89 -1.27 -10.88 3.14
C TRP A 89 -2.28 -10.72 2.00
N SER A 90 -1.93 -11.10 0.79
CA SER A 90 -2.79 -10.90 -0.39
C SER A 90 -4.12 -11.66 -0.29
N ASN A 91 -4.19 -12.69 0.54
CA ASN A 91 -5.37 -13.53 0.77
C ASN A 91 -6.20 -13.08 1.99
N SER A 92 -5.78 -12.03 2.71
CA SER A 92 -6.54 -11.49 3.84
C SER A 92 -7.66 -10.55 3.37
N SER A 93 -8.76 -10.49 4.13
CA SER A 93 -9.94 -9.68 3.81
C SER A 93 -9.69 -8.16 3.80
N GLY A 94 -8.54 -7.70 4.31
CA GLY A 94 -8.18 -6.28 4.41
C GLY A 94 -7.85 -5.58 3.09
N ASN A 95 -7.59 -6.33 2.03
CA ASN A 95 -7.12 -5.78 0.75
C ASN A 95 -8.15 -4.90 0.00
N ALA A 96 -9.42 -4.93 0.42
CA ALA A 96 -10.45 -4.04 -0.12
C ALA A 96 -10.14 -2.56 0.11
N ILE A 97 -9.38 -2.21 1.17
CA ILE A 97 -9.02 -0.81 1.45
C ILE A 97 -8.06 -0.25 0.40
N VAL A 98 -7.10 -1.03 -0.07
CA VAL A 98 -6.16 -0.62 -1.13
C VAL A 98 -6.91 -0.40 -2.44
N ARG A 99 -7.85 -1.31 -2.79
CA ARG A 99 -8.69 -1.15 -3.97
C ARG A 99 -9.53 0.12 -3.90
N ARG A 100 -10.21 0.35 -2.78
CA ARG A 100 -11.03 1.55 -2.53
C ARG A 100 -10.20 2.84 -2.60
N PHE A 101 -8.94 2.79 -2.14
CA PHE A 101 -8.01 3.89 -2.24
C PHE A 101 -7.65 4.20 -3.71
N ILE A 102 -7.35 3.17 -4.50
CA ILE A 102 -7.03 3.30 -5.93
C ILE A 102 -8.24 3.85 -6.71
N ASP A 103 -9.46 3.37 -6.43
CA ASP A 103 -10.68 3.83 -7.08
C ASP A 103 -10.99 5.31 -6.83
N LYS A 104 -10.63 5.83 -5.65
CA LYS A 104 -10.81 7.25 -5.28
C LYS A 104 -9.63 8.16 -5.64
N ALA A 105 -8.52 7.59 -6.11
CA ALA A 105 -7.30 8.31 -6.37
C ALA A 105 -7.46 9.28 -7.55
N ASP A 106 -7.23 10.57 -7.29
CA ASP A 106 -7.03 11.57 -8.32
C ASP A 106 -5.63 11.45 -8.97
N THR A 107 -5.34 12.26 -9.96
CA THR A 107 -4.05 12.24 -10.68
C THR A 107 -2.85 12.43 -9.75
N ARG A 108 -2.96 13.32 -8.76
CA ARG A 108 -1.90 13.56 -7.77
C ARG A 108 -1.66 12.32 -6.92
N THR A 109 -2.72 11.72 -6.42
CA THR A 109 -2.66 10.51 -5.59
C THR A 109 -2.10 9.33 -6.39
N LYS A 110 -2.46 9.18 -7.67
CA LYS A 110 -1.89 8.17 -8.56
C LYS A 110 -0.39 8.33 -8.71
N ASN A 111 0.11 9.54 -8.94
CA ASN A 111 1.55 9.83 -9.00
C ASN A 111 2.26 9.51 -7.67
N GLU A 112 1.63 9.78 -6.54
CA GLU A 112 2.18 9.44 -5.21
C GLU A 112 2.25 7.92 -5.01
N ILE A 113 1.27 7.16 -5.48
CA ILE A 113 1.29 5.69 -5.47
C ILE A 113 2.43 5.16 -6.35
N GLU A 114 2.62 5.71 -7.55
CA GLU A 114 3.72 5.33 -8.45
C GLU A 114 5.09 5.56 -7.79
N ARG A 115 5.28 6.70 -7.13
CA ARG A 115 6.49 7.00 -6.37
C ARG A 115 6.73 6.00 -5.24
N LEU A 116 5.70 5.64 -4.49
CA LEU A 116 5.78 4.62 -3.44
C LEU A 116 6.19 3.26 -4.00
N ILE A 117 5.61 2.84 -5.13
CA ILE A 117 5.97 1.59 -5.82
C ILE A 117 7.42 1.62 -6.34
N ALA A 118 7.89 2.80 -6.76
CA ALA A 118 9.29 3.01 -7.14
C ALA A 118 10.27 2.96 -5.94
N GLY A 119 9.75 2.89 -4.70
CA GLY A 119 10.55 2.85 -3.47
C GLY A 119 10.85 4.23 -2.88
N GLU A 120 10.17 5.28 -3.36
CA GLU A 120 10.29 6.61 -2.82
C GLU A 120 9.37 6.82 -1.61
N CYS A 121 9.68 7.85 -0.81
CA CYS A 121 8.80 8.31 0.25
C CYS A 121 7.88 9.43 -0.24
N ILE A 122 6.69 9.51 0.37
CA ILE A 122 5.78 10.65 0.24
C ILE A 122 5.57 11.31 1.60
N GLU A 123 5.23 12.59 1.61
CA GLU A 123 5.00 13.34 2.86
C GLU A 123 3.51 13.54 3.10
N LYS A 124 3.01 13.02 4.23
CA LYS A 124 1.59 13.07 4.60
C LYS A 124 1.38 13.47 6.06
N GLU A 125 0.27 14.14 6.30
CA GLU A 125 -0.29 14.23 7.64
C GLU A 125 -0.99 12.92 7.95
N VAL A 126 -0.72 12.36 9.13
CA VAL A 126 -1.32 11.11 9.59
C VAL A 126 -2.17 11.40 10.81
N SER A 127 -3.45 11.14 10.72
CA SER A 127 -4.39 11.16 11.84
C SER A 127 -4.51 9.74 12.42
N GLN A 128 -4.25 9.63 13.74
CA GLN A 128 -4.36 8.35 14.46
C GLN A 128 -5.74 8.12 15.07
N GLU A 129 -6.61 9.14 15.01
CA GLU A 129 -7.89 9.19 15.72
C GLU A 129 -9.09 9.18 14.76
N LEU A 130 -8.92 8.59 13.56
CA LEU A 130 -10.00 8.49 12.59
C LEU A 130 -11.09 7.52 13.04
N THR A 131 -12.33 7.98 13.00
CA THR A 131 -13.51 7.14 13.15
C THR A 131 -13.86 6.46 11.82
N TYR A 132 -14.64 5.38 11.85
CA TYR A 132 -15.06 4.68 10.63
C TYR A 132 -15.85 5.59 9.66
N ASP A 133 -16.62 6.52 10.18
CA ASP A 133 -17.43 7.46 9.38
C ASP A 133 -16.58 8.52 8.66
N GLU A 134 -15.38 8.80 9.17
CA GLU A 134 -14.46 9.77 8.57
C GLU A 134 -13.59 9.19 7.46
N LEU A 135 -13.50 7.85 7.35
CA LEU A 135 -12.62 7.19 6.37
C LEU A 135 -12.90 7.59 4.93
N ASP A 136 -14.16 7.85 4.61
CA ASP A 136 -14.61 8.14 3.25
C ASP A 136 -14.66 9.61 2.88
N ASN A 137 -14.52 10.49 3.86
CA ASN A 137 -14.78 11.91 3.66
C ASN A 137 -13.66 12.61 2.87
N LYS A 138 -12.40 12.15 3.01
CA LYS A 138 -11.24 12.75 2.34
C LYS A 138 -10.21 11.69 1.97
N ILE A 139 -9.50 11.91 0.87
CA ILE A 139 -8.40 11.03 0.44
C ILE A 139 -7.24 11.00 1.46
N GLU A 140 -7.02 12.11 2.19
CA GLU A 140 -6.03 12.20 3.27
C GLU A 140 -6.29 11.21 4.38
N ASN A 141 -7.56 10.93 4.70
CA ASN A 141 -7.94 9.94 5.70
C ASN A 141 -7.55 8.53 5.27
N LEU A 142 -7.65 8.23 3.97
CA LEU A 142 -7.24 6.92 3.44
C LEU A 142 -5.73 6.70 3.56
N TRP A 143 -4.88 7.73 3.43
CA TRP A 143 -3.45 7.65 3.70
C TRP A 143 -3.19 7.25 5.17
N SER A 144 -3.91 7.86 6.09
CA SER A 144 -3.82 7.54 7.52
C SER A 144 -4.26 6.09 7.81
N VAL A 145 -5.28 5.59 7.10
CA VAL A 145 -5.72 4.20 7.23
C VAL A 145 -4.68 3.24 6.66
N LEU A 146 -4.13 3.49 5.49
CA LEU A 146 -3.08 2.66 4.90
C LEU A 146 -1.86 2.56 5.84
N PHE A 147 -1.52 3.67 6.53
CA PHE A 147 -0.46 3.65 7.54
C PHE A 147 -0.86 2.84 8.77
N THR A 148 -2.03 3.07 9.35
CA THR A 148 -2.46 2.40 10.61
C THR A 148 -2.79 0.92 10.43
N THR A 149 -3.04 0.49 9.20
CA THR A 149 -3.31 -0.92 8.85
C THR A 149 -2.11 -1.65 8.29
N GLY A 150 -0.93 -1.01 8.20
CA GLY A 150 0.33 -1.66 7.83
C GLY A 150 0.61 -1.72 6.32
N TYR A 151 -0.19 -1.06 5.47
CA TYR A 151 0.15 -0.93 4.04
C TYR A 151 1.25 0.11 3.78
N LEU A 152 1.45 1.03 4.71
CA LEU A 152 2.53 1.99 4.70
C LEU A 152 3.24 1.97 6.05
N THR A 153 4.52 2.33 6.03
CA THR A 153 5.34 2.54 7.23
C THR A 153 5.90 3.97 7.22
N GLN A 154 6.42 4.43 8.35
CA GLN A 154 7.00 5.75 8.46
C GLN A 154 8.53 5.69 8.37
N GLN A 155 9.14 6.73 7.78
CA GLN A 155 10.58 6.93 7.66
C GLN A 155 11.00 8.26 8.34
N GLY A 156 10.38 8.56 9.48
CA GLY A 156 10.59 9.80 10.24
C GLY A 156 9.65 10.95 9.87
N ARG A 157 9.87 12.08 10.51
CA ARG A 157 9.09 13.32 10.31
C ARG A 157 9.89 14.38 9.57
N THR A 158 9.17 15.21 8.84
CA THR A 158 9.71 16.45 8.26
C THR A 158 9.73 17.57 9.30
N GLU A 159 10.43 18.66 9.02
CA GLU A 159 10.42 19.89 9.84
C GLU A 159 9.00 20.48 9.99
N SER A 160 8.13 20.28 8.98
CA SER A 160 6.72 20.68 9.03
C SER A 160 5.81 19.75 9.85
N GLY A 161 6.37 18.70 10.46
CA GLY A 161 5.63 17.73 11.28
C GLY A 161 4.91 16.62 10.50
N ARG A 162 5.01 16.59 9.17
CA ARG A 162 4.47 15.52 8.31
C ARG A 162 5.30 14.26 8.44
N TYR A 163 4.68 13.10 8.24
CA TYR A 163 5.40 11.84 8.16
C TYR A 163 5.86 11.57 6.74
N ARG A 164 7.09 11.07 6.60
CA ARG A 164 7.56 10.44 5.38
C ARG A 164 7.08 9.00 5.40
N LEU A 165 6.19 8.66 4.48
CA LEU A 165 5.61 7.33 4.35
C LEU A 165 6.23 6.60 3.18
N SER A 166 6.48 5.30 3.34
CA SER A 166 6.94 4.38 2.30
C SER A 166 6.17 3.06 2.36
N ILE A 167 6.26 2.26 1.32
CA ILE A 167 5.85 0.86 1.36
C ILE A 167 6.89 0.10 2.19
N PRO A 168 6.47 -0.74 3.18
CA PRO A 168 7.42 -1.37 4.09
C PRO A 168 8.33 -2.39 3.41
N ASN A 169 7.79 -3.25 2.54
CA ASN A 169 8.50 -4.41 2.04
C ASN A 169 8.00 -4.85 0.65
N LYS A 170 8.63 -5.92 0.15
CA LYS A 170 8.36 -6.46 -1.20
C LYS A 170 6.97 -7.08 -1.31
N GLU A 171 6.47 -7.73 -0.26
CA GLU A 171 5.12 -8.30 -0.23
C GLU A 171 4.06 -7.23 -0.44
N ILE A 172 4.09 -6.16 0.36
CA ILE A 172 3.13 -5.06 0.26
C ILE A 172 3.26 -4.32 -1.07
N ARG A 173 4.48 -4.18 -1.59
CA ARG A 173 4.71 -3.61 -2.93
C ARG A 173 4.03 -4.44 -4.02
N ASN A 174 4.18 -5.76 -3.98
CA ASN A 174 3.53 -6.68 -4.91
C ASN A 174 2.00 -6.59 -4.83
N LEU A 175 1.47 -6.45 -3.61
CA LEU A 175 0.04 -6.26 -3.38
C LEU A 175 -0.48 -4.97 -4.06
N PHE A 176 0.21 -3.84 -3.92
CA PHE A 176 -0.16 -2.60 -4.63
C PHE A 176 -0.14 -2.79 -6.14
N ILE A 177 0.93 -3.39 -6.68
CA ILE A 177 1.05 -3.66 -8.12
C ILE A 177 -0.09 -4.56 -8.61
N LYS A 178 -0.42 -5.62 -7.86
CA LYS A 178 -1.53 -6.53 -8.17
C LYS A 178 -2.87 -5.81 -8.21
N LYS A 179 -3.15 -4.97 -7.21
CA LYS A 179 -4.40 -4.21 -7.12
C LYS A 179 -4.54 -3.15 -8.22
N ILE A 180 -3.45 -2.50 -8.61
CA ILE A 180 -3.43 -1.57 -9.75
C ILE A 180 -3.69 -2.32 -11.06
N ARG A 181 -3.09 -3.49 -11.26
CA ARG A 181 -3.36 -4.32 -12.44
C ARG A 181 -4.80 -4.81 -12.50
N GLU A 182 -5.39 -5.17 -11.36
CA GLU A 182 -6.81 -5.53 -11.27
C GLU A 182 -7.69 -4.34 -11.64
N TRP A 183 -7.41 -3.16 -11.07
CA TRP A 183 -8.13 -1.93 -11.39
C TRP A 183 -8.04 -1.59 -12.88
N PHE A 184 -6.84 -1.64 -13.46
CA PHE A 184 -6.64 -1.37 -14.89
C PHE A 184 -7.44 -2.34 -15.78
N ARG A 185 -7.47 -3.63 -15.45
CA ARG A 185 -8.27 -4.62 -16.18
C ARG A 185 -9.76 -4.35 -16.10
N ASP A 186 -10.25 -3.94 -14.93
CA ASP A 186 -11.67 -3.62 -14.75
C ASP A 186 -12.07 -2.36 -15.53
N VAL A 187 -11.23 -1.33 -15.49
CA VAL A 187 -11.42 -0.11 -16.29
C VAL A 187 -11.43 -0.46 -17.78
N SER A 188 -10.42 -1.24 -18.26
CA SER A 188 -10.34 -1.66 -19.65
C SER A 188 -11.53 -2.52 -20.11
N ARG A 189 -12.11 -3.33 -19.21
CA ARG A 189 -13.32 -4.12 -19.53
C ARG A 189 -14.58 -3.26 -19.61
N ASN A 190 -14.67 -2.24 -18.77
CA ASN A 190 -15.78 -1.28 -18.79
C ASN A 190 -15.67 -0.32 -20.00
N ASP A 191 -14.48 -0.16 -20.56
CA ASP A 191 -14.21 0.65 -21.76
C ASP A 191 -14.75 0.04 -23.07
N GLY A 192 -15.26 -1.18 -23.06
CA GLY A 192 -15.82 -1.80 -24.27
C GLY A 192 -16.88 -0.93 -24.95
N LYS A 193 -17.72 -0.25 -24.17
CA LYS A 193 -18.72 0.69 -24.68
C LYS A 193 -18.08 2.00 -25.17
N THR A 194 -17.11 2.53 -24.43
CA THR A 194 -16.36 3.75 -24.79
C THR A 194 -15.52 3.49 -26.06
N LEU A 195 -14.91 2.32 -26.18
CA LEU A 195 -14.19 1.91 -27.38
C LEU A 195 -15.13 1.79 -28.58
N GLU A 196 -16.30 1.20 -28.41
CA GLU A 196 -17.33 1.10 -29.47
C GLU A 196 -17.82 2.50 -29.89
N GLU A 197 -18.11 3.39 -28.95
CA GLU A 197 -18.45 4.79 -29.22
C GLU A 197 -17.33 5.53 -29.94
N PHE A 198 -16.08 5.30 -29.58
CA PHE A 198 -14.90 5.86 -30.26
C PHE A 198 -14.78 5.35 -31.68
N CYS A 199 -14.92 4.05 -31.90
CA CYS A 199 -14.90 3.46 -33.24
C CYS A 199 -16.06 3.99 -34.12
N ASN A 200 -17.26 4.12 -33.55
CA ASN A 200 -18.41 4.68 -34.28
C ASN A 200 -18.17 6.15 -34.65
N ALA A 201 -17.64 6.96 -33.71
CA ALA A 201 -17.27 8.36 -34.00
C ALA A 201 -16.23 8.47 -35.14
N PHE A 202 -15.31 7.50 -35.24
CA PHE A 202 -14.36 7.42 -36.35
C PHE A 202 -15.02 7.11 -37.68
N LEU A 203 -15.97 6.16 -37.70
CA LEU A 203 -16.74 5.80 -38.89
C LEU A 203 -17.64 6.96 -39.38
N GLU A 204 -18.21 7.69 -38.45
CA GLU A 204 -19.05 8.87 -38.68
C GLU A 204 -18.26 10.14 -38.99
N LYS A 205 -16.91 10.09 -38.90
CA LYS A 205 -16.01 11.24 -39.05
C LYS A 205 -16.33 12.40 -38.08
N ASN A 206 -16.84 12.06 -36.90
CA ASN A 206 -17.17 13.02 -35.85
C ASN A 206 -15.91 13.38 -35.06
N THR A 207 -15.17 14.37 -35.54
CA THR A 207 -13.88 14.78 -34.96
C THR A 207 -14.00 15.32 -33.53
N GLU A 208 -15.10 16.01 -33.19
CA GLU A 208 -15.33 16.53 -31.85
C GLU A 208 -15.50 15.41 -30.82
N LYS A 209 -16.28 14.37 -31.18
CA LYS A 209 -16.51 13.22 -30.32
C LYS A 209 -15.23 12.37 -30.16
N ILE A 210 -14.43 12.25 -31.23
CA ILE A 210 -13.12 11.56 -31.20
C ILE A 210 -12.18 12.29 -30.24
N GLU A 211 -12.05 13.61 -30.34
CA GLU A 211 -11.21 14.42 -29.47
C GLU A 211 -11.63 14.32 -28.01
N GLN A 212 -12.94 14.41 -27.73
CA GLN A 212 -13.47 14.26 -26.39
C GLN A 212 -13.14 12.89 -25.80
N LEU A 213 -13.53 11.81 -26.45
CA LEU A 213 -13.34 10.44 -25.93
C LEU A 213 -11.87 10.08 -25.77
N PHE A 214 -11.03 10.50 -26.73
CA PHE A 214 -9.59 10.26 -26.67
C PHE A 214 -8.92 11.12 -25.59
N GLY A 215 -9.34 12.38 -25.44
CA GLY A 215 -8.88 13.26 -24.38
C GLY A 215 -9.23 12.73 -22.98
N GLU A 216 -10.45 12.26 -22.78
CA GLU A 216 -10.89 11.62 -21.53
C GLU A 216 -10.08 10.33 -21.24
N TYR A 217 -9.85 9.51 -22.25
CA TYR A 217 -9.02 8.31 -22.12
C TYR A 217 -7.59 8.64 -21.74
N LEU A 218 -6.95 9.58 -22.43
CA LEU A 218 -5.59 10.03 -22.10
C LEU A 218 -5.51 10.62 -20.70
N TRP A 219 -6.46 11.47 -20.33
CA TRP A 219 -6.52 12.09 -19.02
C TRP A 219 -6.65 11.08 -17.88
N ASN A 220 -7.41 10.03 -18.10
CA ASN A 220 -7.65 8.98 -17.09
C ASN A 220 -6.55 7.90 -17.04
N THR A 221 -5.79 7.72 -18.12
CA THR A 221 -4.83 6.60 -18.25
C THR A 221 -3.36 7.03 -18.21
N ILE A 222 -3.03 8.26 -18.58
CA ILE A 222 -1.64 8.73 -18.61
C ILE A 222 -1.35 9.52 -17.35
N SER A 223 -0.35 9.06 -16.58
CA SER A 223 0.21 9.80 -15.46
C SER A 223 0.85 11.10 -15.92
N THR A 224 0.73 12.18 -15.11
CA THR A 224 1.36 13.48 -15.40
C THR A 224 2.89 13.40 -15.48
N VAL A 225 3.52 12.37 -14.94
CA VAL A 225 4.97 12.12 -15.08
C VAL A 225 5.35 11.79 -16.52
N SER A 226 4.49 11.08 -17.26
CA SER A 226 4.71 10.81 -18.69
C SER A 226 4.60 12.06 -19.55
N TYR A 227 3.88 13.09 -19.10
CA TYR A 227 3.68 14.34 -19.85
C TYR A 227 4.92 15.24 -19.86
N THR A 228 5.74 15.22 -18.82
CA THR A 228 6.96 16.04 -18.73
C THR A 228 8.09 15.56 -19.66
N HIS A 229 8.02 14.33 -20.15
CA HIS A 229 8.99 13.78 -21.11
C HIS A 229 8.57 13.94 -22.58
N LEU A 230 7.37 14.42 -22.85
CA LEU A 230 6.83 14.62 -24.23
C LEU A 230 6.83 16.05 -24.71
N THR A 231 7.27 17.01 -23.92
CA THR A 231 7.57 18.38 -24.42
C THR A 231 8.93 18.34 -25.10
N LEU A 232 8.91 18.03 -26.39
CA LEU A 232 10.04 18.25 -27.32
C LEU A 232 10.26 19.75 -27.50
N PRO A 233 11.50 20.13 -27.84
CA PRO A 233 12.02 21.51 -27.86
C PRO A 233 11.32 22.41 -28.85
#